data_052ae6cbaee5a002a554ad9b9b7f7344
#
_entry.id   052ae6cbaee5a002a554ad9b9b7f7344
#
_cell.length_a   1.000
_cell.length_b   1.000
_cell.length_c   1.000
_cell.angle_alpha   90.00
_cell.angle_beta   90.00
_cell.angle_gamma   90.00
#
_symmetry.space_group_name_H-M   'P 1'
#
loop_
_entity.id
_entity.type
_entity.pdbx_description
1 polymer ?
#
loop_
_entity_poly.entity_id
_entity_poly.type
_entity_poly.pdbx_seq_one_letter_code
_entity_poly.pdbx_strand_id
1 'polypeptide(L)'
;MFPERQPRTESRDFPQLEVVIEIPRGSFLKRGSTGKLDFISPFPCPFNYGSIDRYIGLEGDLLDAVVLGPRLQRGKRVTVPAVGAVGLTDRGMYDDKIICSPAPATPQQRFLILLFFRFYAKCKGLLNFFRGRPGRNACNGWCNATEAISRARPRKDEKWTGPDVPF
;
A
#
# COMPACT_ATOMS: atom_id res chain seq x y z
N MET A 1 -35.63 17.34 -31.43
CA MET A 1 -34.81 17.80 -30.29
C MET A 1 -34.59 16.59 -29.40
N PHE A 2 -33.45 15.95 -29.45
CA PHE A 2 -33.12 14.82 -28.60
C PHE A 2 -32.50 15.36 -27.32
N PRO A 3 -32.91 14.91 -26.13
CA PRO A 3 -32.25 15.30 -24.90
C PRO A 3 -30.82 14.70 -24.91
N GLU A 4 -29.87 15.62 -24.84
CA GLU A 4 -28.45 15.32 -24.64
C GLU A 4 -28.31 14.47 -23.37
N ARG A 5 -27.96 13.19 -23.54
CA ARG A 5 -27.61 12.34 -22.41
C ARG A 5 -26.31 12.89 -21.82
N GLN A 6 -26.44 13.61 -20.73
CA GLN A 6 -25.28 13.88 -19.87
C GLN A 6 -24.60 12.55 -19.55
N PRO A 7 -23.28 12.44 -19.71
CA PRO A 7 -22.57 11.26 -19.28
C PRO A 7 -22.84 11.09 -17.76
N ARG A 8 -23.51 10.02 -17.40
CA ARG A 8 -23.58 9.60 -16.00
C ARG A 8 -22.12 9.45 -15.55
N THR A 9 -21.69 10.37 -14.71
CA THR A 9 -20.50 10.19 -13.90
C THR A 9 -20.80 8.97 -13.04
N GLU A 10 -20.34 7.79 -13.48
CA GLU A 10 -20.30 6.62 -12.61
C GLU A 10 -19.45 7.04 -11.42
N SER A 11 -20.09 7.40 -10.33
CA SER A 11 -19.45 7.46 -9.04
C SER A 11 -19.01 6.02 -8.75
N ARG A 12 -17.77 5.68 -9.11
CA ARG A 12 -17.17 4.42 -8.71
C ARG A 12 -17.19 4.44 -7.19
N ASP A 13 -18.07 3.63 -6.61
CA ASP A 13 -18.11 3.41 -5.16
C ASP A 13 -16.82 2.67 -4.78
N PHE A 14 -15.77 3.45 -4.51
CA PHE A 14 -14.52 2.91 -3.99
C PHE A 14 -14.72 2.45 -2.55
N PRO A 15 -14.23 1.29 -2.16
CA PRO A 15 -14.30 0.84 -0.77
C PRO A 15 -13.60 1.84 0.15
N GLN A 16 -14.28 2.20 1.25
CA GLN A 16 -13.72 3.07 2.27
C GLN A 16 -12.89 2.24 3.24
N LEU A 17 -11.64 2.65 3.47
CA LEU A 17 -10.71 1.96 4.36
C LEU A 17 -10.16 2.91 5.41
N GLU A 18 -10.07 2.42 6.64
CA GLU A 18 -9.33 3.10 7.70
C GLU A 18 -7.86 2.69 7.63
N VAL A 19 -6.99 3.67 7.48
CA VAL A 19 -5.53 3.51 7.41
C VAL A 19 -4.88 4.16 8.61
N VAL A 20 -3.97 3.44 9.26
CA VAL A 20 -3.09 3.95 10.32
C VAL A 20 -1.78 4.37 9.68
N ILE A 21 -1.40 5.64 9.82
CA ILE A 21 -0.18 6.16 9.22
C ILE A 21 1.04 5.74 10.05
N GLU A 22 1.96 5.04 9.42
CA GLU A 22 3.21 4.55 10.02
C GLU A 22 4.41 5.37 9.57
N ILE A 23 4.42 5.76 8.29
CA ILE A 23 5.49 6.53 7.67
C ILE A 23 4.87 7.79 7.04
N PRO A 24 5.04 8.97 7.66
CA PRO A 24 4.62 10.24 7.08
C PRO A 24 5.31 10.53 5.75
N ARG A 25 4.61 11.17 4.84
CA ARG A 25 5.21 11.70 3.60
C ARG A 25 6.46 12.54 3.92
N GLY A 26 7.55 12.30 3.22
CA GLY A 26 8.83 12.98 3.44
C GLY A 26 9.70 12.36 4.53
N SER A 27 9.29 11.26 5.16
CA SER A 27 10.10 10.54 6.14
C SER A 27 11.16 9.67 5.47
N PHE A 28 12.35 9.62 6.05
CA PHE A 28 13.44 8.70 5.68
C PHE A 28 13.41 7.41 6.51
N LEU A 29 12.66 7.38 7.61
CA LEU A 29 12.60 6.24 8.51
C LEU A 29 11.48 5.31 8.08
N LYS A 30 11.82 4.10 7.65
CA LYS A 30 10.85 3.05 7.43
C LYS A 30 10.64 2.25 8.70
N ARG A 31 9.39 2.22 9.15
CA ARG A 31 8.94 1.42 10.28
C ARG A 31 7.84 0.47 9.81
N GLY A 32 7.84 -0.74 10.36
CA GLY A 32 6.75 -1.69 10.13
C GLY A 32 5.56 -1.44 11.05
N SER A 33 4.53 -2.28 10.89
CA SER A 33 3.29 -2.21 11.67
C SER A 33 3.49 -2.43 13.17
N THR A 34 4.60 -3.06 13.57
CA THR A 34 5.03 -3.21 14.98
C THR A 34 5.65 -1.94 15.56
N GLY A 35 5.88 -0.91 14.73
CA GLY A 35 6.54 0.33 15.12
C GLY A 35 8.06 0.26 15.21
N LYS A 36 8.66 -0.93 15.04
CA LYS A 36 10.12 -1.09 14.98
C LYS A 36 10.70 -0.47 13.72
N LEU A 37 11.91 0.06 13.84
CA LEU A 37 12.64 0.59 12.70
C LEU A 37 13.18 -0.57 11.84
N ASP A 38 12.72 -0.65 10.58
CA ASP A 38 13.19 -1.66 9.63
C ASP A 38 14.49 -1.22 8.95
N PHE A 39 14.48 -0.02 8.39
CA PHE A 39 15.68 0.61 7.81
C PHE A 39 15.51 2.12 7.61
N ILE A 40 16.63 2.79 7.34
CA ILE A 40 16.68 4.19 6.92
C ILE A 40 16.76 4.22 5.39
N SER A 41 15.76 4.83 4.75
CA SER A 41 15.75 4.98 3.31
C SER A 41 16.71 6.08 2.86
N PRO A 42 17.45 5.91 1.75
CA PRO A 42 18.26 6.99 1.18
C PRO A 42 17.40 8.11 0.56
N PHE A 43 16.12 7.85 0.32
CA PHE A 43 15.17 8.82 -0.25
C PHE A 43 13.96 8.99 0.67
N PRO A 44 13.40 10.21 0.75
CA PRO A 44 12.18 10.44 1.50
C PRO A 44 11.01 9.70 0.88
N CYS A 45 10.11 9.18 1.70
CA CYS A 45 8.87 8.55 1.22
C CYS A 45 8.01 9.60 0.50
N PRO A 46 7.65 9.42 -0.78
CA PRO A 46 6.96 10.47 -1.54
C PRO A 46 5.46 10.61 -1.21
N PHE A 47 4.93 9.73 -0.37
CA PHE A 47 3.54 9.69 0.08
C PHE A 47 3.46 9.22 1.54
N ASN A 48 2.29 9.35 2.16
CA ASN A 48 2.05 8.73 3.46
C ASN A 48 1.88 7.22 3.26
N TYR A 49 2.45 6.43 4.15
CA TYR A 49 2.40 4.98 4.11
C TYR A 49 1.91 4.45 5.45
N GLY A 50 1.13 3.39 5.42
CA GLY A 50 0.59 2.82 6.65
C GLY A 50 -0.03 1.46 6.43
N SER A 51 -0.83 1.04 7.38
CA SER A 51 -1.50 -0.26 7.38
C SER A 51 -3.00 -0.15 7.61
N ILE A 52 -3.71 -1.16 7.17
CA ILE A 52 -5.14 -1.33 7.34
C ILE A 52 -5.36 -2.44 8.38
N ASP A 53 -5.72 -2.05 9.59
CA ASP A 53 -5.85 -2.97 10.74
C ASP A 53 -6.86 -4.11 10.53
N ARG A 54 -7.83 -3.92 9.66
CA ARG A 54 -8.92 -4.89 9.42
C ARG A 54 -8.54 -6.05 8.52
N TYR A 55 -7.39 -6.01 7.87
CA TYR A 55 -6.96 -7.02 6.91
C TYR A 55 -5.54 -7.48 7.15
N ILE A 56 -5.32 -8.77 6.94
CA ILE A 56 -3.99 -9.39 6.98
C ILE A 56 -3.69 -9.91 5.59
N GLY A 57 -2.53 -9.52 5.05
CA GLY A 57 -2.02 -9.98 3.77
C GLY A 57 -1.52 -11.44 3.84
N LEU A 58 -1.12 -11.98 2.70
CA LEU A 58 -0.66 -13.37 2.59
C LEU A 58 0.64 -13.64 3.37
N GLU A 59 1.42 -12.61 3.66
CA GLU A 59 2.65 -12.70 4.47
C GLU A 59 2.39 -12.72 5.99
N GLY A 60 1.12 -12.64 6.42
CA GLY A 60 0.74 -12.57 7.84
C GLY A 60 0.90 -11.19 8.47
N ASP A 61 1.35 -10.18 7.70
CA ASP A 61 1.38 -8.78 8.13
C ASP A 61 0.08 -8.06 7.81
N LEU A 62 -0.16 -6.93 8.48
CA LEU A 62 -1.30 -6.08 8.16
C LEU A 62 -1.20 -5.58 6.72
N LEU A 63 -2.35 -5.46 6.05
CA LEU A 63 -2.40 -5.02 4.66
C LEU A 63 -1.90 -3.58 4.52
N ASP A 64 -0.91 -3.38 3.68
CA ASP A 64 -0.26 -2.10 3.47
C ASP A 64 -1.09 -1.13 2.62
N ALA A 65 -0.99 0.14 2.96
CA ALA A 65 -1.65 1.21 2.22
C ALA A 65 -0.76 2.44 2.01
N VAL A 66 -0.96 3.07 0.87
CA VAL A 66 -0.45 4.39 0.51
C VAL A 66 -1.58 5.39 0.58
N VAL A 67 -1.40 6.50 1.27
CA VAL A 67 -2.38 7.59 1.32
C VAL A 67 -1.79 8.82 0.61
N LEU A 68 -2.43 9.17 -0.51
CA LEU A 68 -2.04 10.34 -1.30
C LEU A 68 -2.52 11.62 -0.63
N GLY A 69 -1.78 12.71 -0.85
CA GLY A 69 -2.11 14.02 -0.32
C GLY A 69 -1.03 14.62 0.59
N PRO A 70 -1.39 15.59 1.42
CA PRO A 70 -0.44 16.27 2.30
C PRO A 70 0.13 15.32 3.36
N ARG A 71 1.25 15.73 3.95
CA ARG A 71 1.89 14.98 5.04
C ARG A 71 0.92 14.79 6.21
N LEU A 72 0.75 13.55 6.64
CA LEU A 72 -0.01 13.17 7.82
C LEU A 72 0.93 12.78 8.97
N GLN A 73 0.48 12.97 10.20
CA GLN A 73 1.27 12.59 11.36
C GLN A 73 1.28 11.06 11.54
N ARG A 74 2.38 10.54 12.04
CA ARG A 74 2.50 9.14 12.45
C ARG A 74 1.45 8.79 13.52
N GLY A 75 0.82 7.63 13.39
CA GLY A 75 -0.24 7.15 14.29
C GLY A 75 -1.62 7.72 13.98
N LYS A 76 -1.74 8.68 13.05
CA LYS A 76 -3.04 9.21 12.64
C LYS A 76 -3.85 8.12 11.92
N ARG A 77 -5.12 7.99 12.27
CA ARG A 77 -6.12 7.17 11.57
C ARG A 77 -6.91 8.03 10.62
N VAL A 78 -7.04 7.58 9.38
CA VAL A 78 -7.79 8.28 8.33
C VAL A 78 -8.67 7.29 7.58
N THR A 79 -9.91 7.65 7.34
CA THR A 79 -10.83 6.88 6.48
C THR A 79 -10.80 7.48 5.08
N VAL A 80 -10.39 6.70 4.10
CA VAL A 80 -10.10 7.17 2.74
C VAL A 80 -10.56 6.14 1.71
N PRO A 81 -11.08 6.58 0.53
CA PRO A 81 -11.41 5.67 -0.56
C PRO A 81 -10.17 4.94 -1.09
N ALA A 82 -10.28 3.64 -1.32
CA ALA A 82 -9.27 2.83 -1.98
C ALA A 82 -9.44 2.91 -3.50
N VAL A 83 -8.69 3.80 -4.15
CA VAL A 83 -8.83 4.13 -5.58
C VAL A 83 -8.09 3.19 -6.52
N GLY A 84 -7.24 2.32 -5.99
CA GLY A 84 -6.47 1.34 -6.75
C GLY A 84 -5.53 0.56 -5.84
N ALA A 85 -4.67 -0.24 -6.45
CA ALA A 85 -3.60 -0.94 -5.76
C ALA A 85 -2.37 -1.10 -6.67
N VAL A 86 -1.22 -1.33 -6.07
CA VAL A 86 -0.02 -1.79 -6.77
C VAL A 86 0.22 -3.24 -6.39
N GLY A 87 0.22 -4.10 -7.40
CA GLY A 87 0.59 -5.50 -7.22
C GLY A 87 2.09 -5.62 -7.03
N LEU A 88 2.51 -6.12 -5.89
CA LEU A 88 3.89 -6.50 -5.61
C LEU A 88 3.98 -7.99 -5.34
N THR A 89 5.17 -8.53 -5.59
CA THR A 89 5.57 -9.86 -5.17
C THR A 89 6.80 -9.74 -4.30
N ASP A 90 6.75 -10.29 -3.10
CA ASP A 90 7.88 -10.42 -2.20
C ASP A 90 8.15 -11.91 -1.93
N ARG A 91 9.34 -12.36 -2.27
CA ARG A 91 9.74 -13.78 -2.11
C ARG A 91 8.72 -14.79 -2.66
N GLY A 92 8.08 -14.43 -3.79
CA GLY A 92 7.07 -15.24 -4.46
C GLY A 92 5.64 -15.12 -3.92
N MET A 93 5.40 -14.32 -2.86
CA MET A 93 4.07 -14.05 -2.31
C MET A 93 3.54 -12.69 -2.72
N TYR A 94 2.22 -12.58 -2.85
CA TYR A 94 1.57 -11.27 -3.06
C TYR A 94 1.80 -10.37 -1.85
N ASP A 95 2.26 -9.15 -2.13
CA ASP A 95 2.51 -8.08 -1.16
C ASP A 95 1.90 -6.77 -1.70
N ASP A 96 0.60 -6.80 -1.95
CA ASP A 96 -0.12 -5.69 -2.58
C ASP A 96 -0.13 -4.45 -1.67
N LYS A 97 -0.04 -3.27 -2.30
CA LYS A 97 -0.15 -1.97 -1.62
C LYS A 97 -1.42 -1.27 -2.09
N ILE A 98 -2.35 -1.06 -1.19
CA ILE A 98 -3.62 -0.37 -1.50
C ILE A 98 -3.34 1.13 -1.64
N ILE A 99 -3.84 1.73 -2.69
CA ILE A 99 -3.70 3.17 -2.94
C ILE A 99 -5.00 3.87 -2.54
N CYS A 100 -4.90 4.70 -1.51
CA CYS A 100 -6.01 5.46 -0.96
C CYS A 100 -5.88 6.94 -1.28
N SER A 101 -6.97 7.56 -1.70
CA SER A 101 -7.02 8.98 -2.05
C SER A 101 -8.45 9.50 -2.01
N PRO A 102 -8.69 10.77 -1.60
CA PRO A 102 -10.01 11.40 -1.69
C PRO A 102 -10.55 11.51 -3.13
N ALA A 103 -9.66 11.52 -4.11
CA ALA A 103 -10.00 11.61 -5.53
C ALA A 103 -9.29 10.50 -6.32
N PRO A 104 -9.79 10.11 -7.51
CA PRO A 104 -9.11 9.14 -8.37
C PRO A 104 -7.67 9.56 -8.64
N ALA A 105 -6.74 8.60 -8.63
CA ALA A 105 -5.33 8.87 -8.90
C ALA A 105 -5.14 9.33 -10.35
N THR A 106 -4.44 10.46 -10.54
CA THR A 106 -4.10 10.97 -11.87
C THR A 106 -3.08 10.07 -12.57
N PRO A 107 -2.97 10.13 -13.91
CA PRO A 107 -1.94 9.37 -14.63
C PRO A 107 -0.52 9.64 -14.12
N GLN A 108 -0.21 10.89 -13.79
CA GLN A 108 1.10 11.27 -13.23
C GLN A 108 1.33 10.65 -11.84
N GLN A 109 0.32 10.68 -10.98
CA GLN A 109 0.41 10.02 -9.66
C GLN A 109 0.61 8.52 -9.80
N ARG A 110 -0.12 7.84 -10.69
CA ARG A 110 0.05 6.42 -10.98
C ARG A 110 1.47 6.11 -11.46
N PHE A 111 1.98 6.91 -12.40
CA PHE A 111 3.33 6.75 -12.91
C PHE A 111 4.38 6.86 -11.80
N LEU A 112 4.31 7.88 -10.95
CA LEU A 112 5.25 8.10 -9.85
C LEU A 112 5.17 6.98 -8.81
N ILE A 113 3.97 6.52 -8.47
CA ILE A 113 3.75 5.41 -7.55
C ILE A 113 4.37 4.12 -8.12
N LEU A 114 4.11 3.80 -9.38
CA LEU A 114 4.68 2.62 -10.03
C LEU A 114 6.21 2.70 -10.13
N LEU A 115 6.76 3.86 -10.46
CA LEU A 115 8.21 4.08 -10.51
C LEU A 115 8.84 3.83 -9.13
N PHE A 116 8.24 4.37 -8.08
CA PHE A 116 8.69 4.16 -6.71
C PHE A 116 8.69 2.69 -6.33
N PHE A 117 7.59 1.97 -6.56
CA PHE A 117 7.49 0.57 -6.17
C PHE A 117 8.33 -0.37 -7.04
N ARG A 118 8.57 -0.05 -8.30
CA ARG A 118 9.55 -0.77 -9.13
C ARG A 118 10.95 -0.66 -8.55
N PHE A 119 11.35 0.54 -8.16
CA PHE A 119 12.63 0.76 -7.49
C PHE A 119 12.69 0.07 -6.13
N TYR A 120 11.64 0.21 -5.32
CA TYR A 120 11.50 -0.44 -4.03
C TYR A 120 11.63 -1.97 -4.13
N ALA A 121 10.94 -2.60 -5.08
CA ALA A 121 11.02 -4.05 -5.29
C ALA A 121 12.45 -4.51 -5.61
N LYS A 122 13.18 -3.75 -6.43
CA LYS A 122 14.59 -4.05 -6.73
C LYS A 122 15.48 -3.94 -5.48
N CYS A 123 15.32 -2.87 -4.71
CA CYS A 123 16.08 -2.65 -3.47
C CYS A 123 15.78 -3.74 -2.44
N LYS A 124 14.50 -4.11 -2.28
CA LYS A 124 14.09 -5.18 -1.36
C LYS A 124 14.63 -6.54 -1.80
N GLY A 125 14.60 -6.83 -3.11
CA GLY A 125 15.20 -8.04 -3.68
C GLY A 125 16.70 -8.16 -3.37
N LEU A 126 17.44 -7.07 -3.55
CA LEU A 126 18.87 -7.01 -3.24
C LEU A 126 19.13 -7.20 -1.73
N LEU A 127 18.33 -6.52 -0.89
CA LEU A 127 18.42 -6.65 0.57
C LEU A 127 18.14 -8.09 1.02
N ASN A 128 17.10 -8.72 0.48
CA ASN A 128 16.76 -10.11 0.78
C ASN A 128 17.85 -11.08 0.37
N PHE A 129 18.51 -10.83 -0.77
CA PHE A 129 19.67 -11.62 -1.21
C PHE A 129 20.81 -11.54 -0.18
N PHE A 130 21.19 -10.34 0.27
CA PHE A 130 22.24 -10.17 1.28
C PHE A 130 21.86 -10.75 2.66
N ARG A 131 20.57 -10.82 2.98
CA ARG A 131 20.07 -11.43 4.22
C ARG A 131 19.90 -12.96 4.13
N GLY A 132 20.31 -13.58 3.03
CA GLY A 132 20.16 -15.02 2.82
C GLY A 132 18.71 -15.48 2.68
N ARG A 133 17.81 -14.59 2.22
CA ARG A 133 16.38 -14.84 2.01
C ARG A 133 16.02 -14.61 0.54
N PRO A 134 16.60 -15.39 -0.41
CA PRO A 134 16.32 -15.20 -1.82
C PRO A 134 14.87 -15.54 -2.15
N GLY A 135 14.35 -14.93 -3.21
CA GLY A 135 13.02 -15.16 -3.73
C GLY A 135 12.69 -14.12 -4.79
N ARG A 136 11.60 -14.35 -5.52
CA ARG A 136 11.16 -13.41 -6.55
C ARG A 136 10.60 -12.15 -5.91
N ASN A 137 11.16 -11.00 -6.25
CA ASN A 137 10.66 -9.67 -5.92
C ASN A 137 10.33 -8.93 -7.22
N ALA A 138 9.10 -8.48 -7.38
CA ALA A 138 8.64 -7.82 -8.59
C ALA A 138 7.53 -6.80 -8.29
N CYS A 139 7.42 -5.78 -9.15
CA CYS A 139 6.26 -4.93 -9.24
C CYS A 139 5.43 -5.36 -10.45
N ASN A 140 4.21 -5.83 -10.19
CA ASN A 140 3.30 -6.38 -11.21
C ASN A 140 2.41 -5.29 -11.85
N GLY A 141 2.52 -4.05 -11.39
CA GLY A 141 1.80 -2.92 -11.94
C GLY A 141 0.56 -2.52 -11.16
N TRP A 142 -0.23 -1.65 -11.77
CA TRP A 142 -1.48 -1.14 -11.20
C TRP A 142 -2.60 -2.16 -11.33
N CYS A 143 -3.37 -2.37 -10.26
CA CYS A 143 -4.52 -3.25 -10.25
C CYS A 143 -5.72 -2.62 -9.51
N ASN A 144 -6.84 -3.33 -9.53
CA ASN A 144 -8.07 -2.91 -8.86
C ASN A 144 -7.93 -3.09 -7.34
N ALA A 145 -8.36 -2.09 -6.57
CA ALA A 145 -8.32 -2.13 -5.10
C ALA A 145 -9.16 -3.28 -4.52
N THR A 146 -10.37 -3.48 -5.03
CA THR A 146 -11.27 -4.55 -4.55
C THR A 146 -10.66 -5.93 -4.76
N GLU A 147 -10.01 -6.15 -5.91
CA GLU A 147 -9.32 -7.40 -6.21
C GLU A 147 -8.13 -7.62 -5.25
N ALA A 148 -7.33 -6.59 -5.00
CA ALA A 148 -6.20 -6.67 -4.07
C ALA A 148 -6.68 -6.93 -2.63
N ILE A 149 -7.74 -6.27 -2.17
CA ILE A 149 -8.34 -6.49 -0.85
C ILE A 149 -8.88 -7.92 -0.73
N SER A 150 -9.46 -8.48 -1.80
CA SER A 150 -9.99 -9.85 -1.78
C SER A 150 -8.93 -10.92 -1.58
N ARG A 151 -7.67 -10.64 -1.89
CA ARG A 151 -6.53 -11.53 -1.61
C ARG A 151 -6.09 -11.51 -0.15
N ALA A 152 -6.45 -10.47 0.60
CA ALA A 152 -6.20 -10.38 2.04
C ALA A 152 -7.32 -11.08 2.82
N ARG A 153 -7.00 -11.59 4.00
CA ARG A 153 -8.03 -12.12 4.89
C ARG A 153 -8.51 -11.05 5.87
N PRO A 154 -9.81 -10.95 6.16
CA PRO A 154 -10.30 -10.11 7.25
C PRO A 154 -9.68 -10.53 8.58
N ARG A 155 -9.22 -9.56 9.36
CA ARG A 155 -8.78 -9.81 10.72
C ARG A 155 -10.03 -9.98 11.60
N LYS A 156 -10.18 -11.15 12.18
CA LYS A 156 -11.12 -11.38 13.30
C LYS A 156 -10.56 -10.67 14.54
N ASP A 157 -11.32 -10.63 15.63
CA ASP A 157 -10.93 -9.97 16.91
C ASP A 157 -9.67 -10.59 17.58
N GLU A 158 -8.77 -11.08 16.76
CA GLU A 158 -7.49 -11.65 17.18
C GLU A 158 -6.50 -10.53 17.49
N LYS A 159 -5.77 -10.68 18.57
CA LYS A 159 -4.66 -9.80 18.89
C LYS A 159 -3.53 -10.07 17.88
N TRP A 160 -3.34 -9.17 16.92
CA TRP A 160 -2.23 -9.27 16.00
C TRP A 160 -0.91 -9.03 16.72
N THR A 161 0.04 -9.96 16.62
CA THR A 161 1.32 -9.94 17.33
C THR A 161 2.51 -9.64 16.45
N GLY A 162 2.30 -9.53 15.14
CA GLY A 162 3.34 -9.28 14.16
C GLY A 162 3.21 -10.20 12.94
N PRO A 163 4.02 -9.98 11.90
CA PRO A 163 4.00 -10.81 10.70
C PRO A 163 4.49 -12.24 10.97
N ASP A 164 3.91 -13.21 10.25
CA ASP A 164 4.33 -14.62 10.31
C ASP A 164 5.71 -14.83 9.69
N VAL A 165 6.08 -13.93 8.77
CA VAL A 165 7.36 -13.98 8.05
C VAL A 165 8.17 -12.75 8.45
N PRO A 166 9.42 -12.90 8.96
CA PRO A 166 10.24 -11.76 9.35
C PRO A 166 10.59 -10.90 8.13
N PHE A 167 10.63 -9.60 8.34
CA PHE A 167 11.02 -8.60 7.34
C PHE A 167 12.46 -8.79 6.85
#